data_f2e870cefb1466e16dd60a5fc6e190c1
#
_entry.id   f2e870cefb1466e16dd60a5fc6e190c1
#
_cell.length_a   1.000
_cell.length_b   1.000
_cell.length_c   1.000
_cell.angle_alpha   90.00
_cell.angle_beta   90.00
_cell.angle_gamma   90.00
#
_symmetry.space_group_name_H-M   'P 1'
#
loop_
_entity.id
_entity.type
_entity.pdbx_description
1 polymer ?
#
loop_
_entity_poly.entity_id
_entity_poly.type
_entity_poly.pdbx_seq_one_letter_code
_entity_poly.pdbx_strand_id
1 'polypeptide(L)'
;MVIDVPPVNAGSLAPIVFIMGVHGTMEYIDDRGAAFIGLAPADICGRSWFHLIHPDDAVAVCAGWRQARNLRSSYDSVLRIRNDAGEYRVMAEHASPVLASHGTIDRWVCTLTDLEHDRQTDDQRRQLDDDAKETHALLDTLLSTAPVGLLFVDREFRYVRVNEIVAALDGAATTEEHLGRTLAEVAPALWPQLEAHCRKVLETGQPVLNVELTGHSLVDRGKVHYWLDNIYPVRVKEAIVGLGIIFIDVTDRKENETALAALTEASVDAIANAAEARDPYTAGHQRRVAELSVAIANEIGLAQNEIAGIRIAAKIHDIGKLSMPSEILSKPGHLKPTELALLEEHARAGSDIVRGIQFPWPIADMILQHHERIDGSGYPMGLVDDEILLEAKIIAVADVVEAMSSDRPYRASRGLDAALSEIENRRGTLFDATIVDACLRLFREHRFHFDNQRLRDAAGASEHHGAWDRVCETDLVEIGM
;
A
#
# COMPACT_ATOMS: atom_id res chain seq x y z
N MET A 1 -20.32 18.37 -70.20
CA MET A 1 -18.86 18.41 -70.08
C MET A 1 -18.57 18.53 -68.57
N VAL A 2 -18.13 17.44 -67.93
CA VAL A 2 -17.82 17.41 -66.49
C VAL A 2 -16.50 18.14 -66.29
N ILE A 3 -16.52 19.27 -65.60
CA ILE A 3 -15.30 19.99 -65.21
C ILE A 3 -14.70 19.25 -64.05
N ASP A 4 -13.52 18.65 -64.24
CA ASP A 4 -12.73 17.99 -63.23
C ASP A 4 -12.13 19.05 -62.29
N VAL A 5 -12.64 19.12 -61.06
CA VAL A 5 -12.12 20.03 -60.03
C VAL A 5 -11.02 19.26 -59.26
N PRO A 6 -9.79 19.79 -59.16
CA PRO A 6 -8.72 19.11 -58.44
C PRO A 6 -9.11 18.84 -57.00
N PRO A 7 -8.63 17.73 -56.38
CA PRO A 7 -9.01 17.35 -55.02
C PRO A 7 -8.51 18.38 -54.00
N VAL A 8 -9.44 18.97 -53.27
CA VAL A 8 -9.20 19.86 -52.14
C VAL A 8 -8.76 19.02 -50.96
N ASN A 9 -7.71 19.43 -50.25
CA ASN A 9 -7.24 18.84 -49.03
C ASN A 9 -8.40 18.63 -48.02
N ALA A 10 -8.52 17.43 -47.50
CA ALA A 10 -9.61 16.99 -46.60
C ALA A 10 -9.55 17.62 -45.21
N GLY A 11 -9.52 18.92 -45.09
CA GLY A 11 -9.52 19.66 -43.82
C GLY A 11 -9.94 21.13 -43.99
N SER A 12 -9.97 21.64 -45.20
CA SER A 12 -10.43 23.00 -45.53
C SER A 12 -11.91 22.96 -45.86
N LEU A 13 -12.69 23.97 -45.42
CA LEU A 13 -14.01 24.19 -45.97
C LEU A 13 -13.83 24.34 -47.48
N ALA A 14 -14.47 23.47 -48.27
CA ALA A 14 -14.32 23.52 -49.71
C ALA A 14 -14.62 24.94 -50.23
N PRO A 15 -13.77 25.48 -51.10
CA PRO A 15 -13.91 26.86 -51.53
C PRO A 15 -15.26 27.12 -52.17
N ILE A 16 -15.76 28.33 -52.00
CA ILE A 16 -16.93 28.80 -52.76
C ILE A 16 -16.55 28.83 -54.25
N VAL A 17 -17.37 28.24 -55.08
CA VAL A 17 -17.12 28.20 -56.53
C VAL A 17 -18.14 29.07 -57.27
N PHE A 18 -17.66 29.96 -58.13
CA PHE A 18 -18.51 30.75 -58.97
C PHE A 18 -17.93 30.88 -60.39
N ILE A 19 -18.81 31.14 -61.35
CA ILE A 19 -18.45 31.31 -62.74
C ILE A 19 -18.85 32.71 -63.15
N MET A 20 -17.93 33.41 -63.88
CA MET A 20 -18.18 34.73 -64.40
C MET A 20 -18.02 34.75 -65.86
N GLY A 21 -18.87 35.54 -66.49
CA GLY A 21 -18.72 35.91 -67.92
C GLY A 21 -17.55 36.83 -68.12
N VAL A 22 -17.19 37.05 -69.41
CA VAL A 22 -16.03 37.83 -69.83
C VAL A 22 -16.04 39.29 -69.32
N HIS A 23 -17.21 39.85 -69.01
CA HIS A 23 -17.38 41.19 -68.48
C HIS A 23 -17.52 41.33 -67.02
N GLY A 24 -17.31 40.21 -66.26
CA GLY A 24 -17.39 40.20 -64.79
C GLY A 24 -18.82 40.11 -64.24
N THR A 25 -19.75 39.62 -65.02
CA THR A 25 -21.11 39.26 -64.60
C THR A 25 -21.13 37.83 -64.06
N MET A 26 -21.70 37.58 -62.91
CA MET A 26 -21.82 36.25 -62.31
C MET A 26 -22.82 35.41 -63.11
N GLU A 27 -22.40 34.27 -63.62
CA GLU A 27 -23.25 33.32 -64.35
C GLU A 27 -23.70 32.16 -63.52
N TYR A 28 -22.89 31.80 -62.53
CA TYR A 28 -23.16 30.71 -61.59
C TYR A 28 -22.47 30.96 -60.23
N ILE A 29 -23.07 30.54 -59.18
CA ILE A 29 -22.49 30.46 -57.83
C ILE A 29 -23.03 29.19 -57.16
N ASP A 30 -22.18 28.50 -56.40
CA ASP A 30 -22.60 27.34 -55.64
C ASP A 30 -23.47 27.73 -54.42
N ASP A 31 -24.17 26.76 -53.83
CA ASP A 31 -25.09 26.99 -52.72
C ASP A 31 -24.38 27.61 -51.49
N ARG A 32 -23.11 27.32 -51.28
CA ARG A 32 -22.31 27.91 -50.21
C ARG A 32 -21.99 29.37 -50.43
N GLY A 33 -21.66 29.73 -51.66
CA GLY A 33 -21.45 31.12 -52.02
C GLY A 33 -22.74 31.92 -51.91
N ALA A 34 -23.84 31.34 -52.33
CA ALA A 34 -25.16 31.95 -52.18
C ALA A 34 -25.51 32.17 -50.70
N ALA A 35 -25.29 31.15 -49.85
CA ALA A 35 -25.48 31.24 -48.41
C ALA A 35 -24.55 32.28 -47.75
N PHE A 36 -23.26 32.32 -48.17
CA PHE A 36 -22.28 33.29 -47.65
C PHE A 36 -22.71 34.74 -47.94
N ILE A 37 -23.24 35.00 -49.16
CA ILE A 37 -23.71 36.33 -49.56
C ILE A 37 -25.11 36.64 -49.02
N GLY A 38 -25.89 35.63 -48.60
CA GLY A 38 -27.25 35.78 -48.15
C GLY A 38 -28.29 36.08 -49.22
N LEU A 39 -28.00 35.71 -50.47
CA LEU A 39 -28.88 35.93 -51.62
C LEU A 39 -29.11 34.61 -52.37
N ALA A 40 -30.30 34.46 -52.98
CA ALA A 40 -30.53 33.30 -53.82
C ALA A 40 -29.69 33.40 -55.12
N PRO A 41 -29.21 32.26 -55.70
CA PRO A 41 -28.40 32.27 -56.93
C PRO A 41 -29.05 33.04 -58.06
N ALA A 42 -30.36 33.00 -58.19
CA ALA A 42 -31.11 33.74 -59.21
C ALA A 42 -31.02 35.27 -59.07
N ASP A 43 -30.82 35.74 -57.80
CA ASP A 43 -30.71 37.17 -57.52
C ASP A 43 -29.29 37.71 -57.71
N ILE A 44 -28.28 36.80 -57.69
CA ILE A 44 -26.86 37.11 -57.86
C ILE A 44 -26.44 37.02 -59.31
N CYS A 45 -26.93 36.03 -60.06
CA CYS A 45 -26.60 35.81 -61.43
C CYS A 45 -27.10 36.97 -62.30
N GLY A 46 -26.28 37.38 -63.31
CA GLY A 46 -26.51 38.51 -64.14
C GLY A 46 -26.05 39.88 -63.61
N ARG A 47 -25.62 39.88 -62.31
CA ARG A 47 -25.09 41.13 -61.70
C ARG A 47 -23.57 41.08 -61.62
N SER A 48 -22.97 42.27 -61.54
CA SER A 48 -21.55 42.38 -61.24
C SER A 48 -21.30 42.06 -59.80
N TRP A 49 -20.33 41.17 -59.49
CA TRP A 49 -19.95 40.79 -58.16
C TRP A 49 -19.06 41.84 -57.45
N PHE A 50 -18.55 42.82 -58.16
CA PHE A 50 -17.67 43.85 -57.61
C PHE A 50 -18.29 44.68 -56.48
N HIS A 51 -19.61 44.75 -56.41
CA HIS A 51 -20.31 45.45 -55.29
C HIS A 51 -20.22 44.71 -53.92
N LEU A 52 -19.78 43.48 -53.98
CA LEU A 52 -19.55 42.69 -52.77
C LEU A 52 -18.14 42.91 -52.21
N ILE A 53 -17.23 43.45 -53.01
CA ILE A 53 -15.84 43.70 -52.64
C ILE A 53 -15.77 44.98 -51.80
N HIS A 54 -14.89 44.96 -50.78
CA HIS A 54 -14.62 46.15 -50.00
C HIS A 54 -14.16 47.28 -50.83
N PRO A 55 -14.67 48.51 -50.64
CA PRO A 55 -14.33 49.68 -51.53
C PRO A 55 -12.85 49.93 -51.72
N ASP A 56 -12.04 49.75 -50.65
CA ASP A 56 -10.57 49.94 -50.73
C ASP A 56 -9.89 48.89 -51.62
N ASP A 57 -10.44 47.68 -51.71
CA ASP A 57 -9.85 46.58 -52.48
C ASP A 57 -10.31 46.59 -53.92
N ALA A 58 -11.44 47.19 -54.22
CA ALA A 58 -12.10 47.19 -55.54
C ALA A 58 -11.21 47.69 -56.64
N VAL A 59 -10.44 48.77 -56.41
CA VAL A 59 -9.55 49.39 -57.45
C VAL A 59 -8.43 48.40 -57.82
N ALA A 60 -7.79 47.77 -56.82
CA ALA A 60 -6.69 46.82 -57.04
C ALA A 60 -7.19 45.55 -57.73
N VAL A 61 -8.32 45.00 -57.27
CA VAL A 61 -8.97 43.82 -57.84
C VAL A 61 -9.37 44.07 -59.31
N CYS A 62 -10.00 45.22 -59.63
CA CYS A 62 -10.35 45.55 -61.00
C CYS A 62 -9.14 45.69 -61.86
N ALA A 63 -8.03 46.26 -61.40
CA ALA A 63 -6.79 46.41 -62.19
C ALA A 63 -6.18 45.04 -62.47
N GLY A 64 -6.04 44.15 -61.44
CA GLY A 64 -5.56 42.79 -61.64
C GLY A 64 -6.42 41.96 -62.58
N TRP A 65 -7.72 42.05 -62.44
CA TRP A 65 -8.68 41.42 -63.35
C TRP A 65 -8.53 41.86 -64.81
N ARG A 66 -8.36 43.16 -65.09
CA ARG A 66 -8.09 43.68 -66.44
C ARG A 66 -6.78 43.15 -67.01
N GLN A 67 -5.74 43.10 -66.23
CA GLN A 67 -4.45 42.56 -66.60
C GLN A 67 -4.53 41.08 -66.97
N ALA A 68 -5.13 40.24 -66.05
CA ALA A 68 -5.32 38.80 -66.27
C ALA A 68 -6.14 38.53 -67.56
N ARG A 69 -7.18 39.30 -67.78
CA ARG A 69 -7.99 39.22 -69.00
C ARG A 69 -7.17 39.55 -70.32
N ASN A 70 -6.32 40.57 -70.26
CA ASN A 70 -5.47 40.91 -71.36
C ASN A 70 -4.41 39.85 -71.63
N LEU A 71 -3.84 39.27 -70.60
CA LEU A 71 -2.82 38.22 -70.66
C LEU A 71 -3.40 36.82 -70.85
N ARG A 72 -4.72 36.65 -70.76
CA ARG A 72 -5.42 35.34 -70.77
C ARG A 72 -4.83 34.34 -69.74
N SER A 73 -4.39 34.84 -68.60
CA SER A 73 -3.76 34.08 -67.53
C SER A 73 -4.68 33.97 -66.31
N SER A 74 -4.41 32.98 -65.39
CA SER A 74 -5.06 32.97 -64.14
C SER A 74 -4.72 34.18 -63.27
N TYR A 75 -5.56 34.48 -62.33
CA TYR A 75 -5.46 35.61 -61.43
C TYR A 75 -5.68 35.20 -60.02
N ASP A 76 -4.78 35.54 -59.10
CA ASP A 76 -4.86 35.33 -57.67
C ASP A 76 -4.95 36.65 -56.95
N SER A 77 -5.84 36.75 -55.98
CA SER A 77 -5.96 37.95 -55.17
C SER A 77 -6.40 37.60 -53.73
N VAL A 78 -6.08 38.47 -52.81
CA VAL A 78 -6.66 38.48 -51.47
C VAL A 78 -7.51 39.73 -51.35
N LEU A 79 -8.77 39.57 -51.02
CA LEU A 79 -9.74 40.66 -51.01
C LEU A 79 -10.77 40.45 -49.88
N ARG A 80 -11.38 41.53 -49.46
CA ARG A 80 -12.47 41.50 -48.48
C ARG A 80 -13.81 41.44 -49.20
N ILE A 81 -14.62 40.41 -48.88
CA ILE A 81 -15.96 40.24 -49.46
C ILE A 81 -16.99 40.33 -48.35
N ARG A 82 -18.07 41.02 -48.61
CA ARG A 82 -19.17 41.22 -47.65
C ARG A 82 -20.05 39.96 -47.58
N ASN A 83 -20.26 39.44 -46.37
CA ASN A 83 -21.15 38.32 -46.10
C ASN A 83 -22.61 38.75 -45.92
N ASP A 84 -23.49 37.82 -45.63
CA ASP A 84 -24.92 37.99 -45.36
C ASP A 84 -25.22 38.90 -44.15
N ALA A 85 -24.36 38.86 -43.14
CA ALA A 85 -24.45 39.73 -41.94
C ALA A 85 -23.98 41.19 -42.24
N GLY A 86 -23.44 41.45 -43.41
CA GLY A 86 -22.90 42.76 -43.79
C GLY A 86 -21.45 42.98 -43.37
N GLU A 87 -20.77 41.97 -42.84
CA GLU A 87 -19.37 42.00 -42.40
C GLU A 87 -18.45 41.66 -43.57
N TYR A 88 -17.26 42.27 -43.58
CA TYR A 88 -16.25 41.97 -44.59
C TYR A 88 -15.31 40.86 -44.08
N ARG A 89 -15.25 39.73 -44.85
CA ARG A 89 -14.36 38.59 -44.60
C ARG A 89 -13.20 38.62 -45.59
N VAL A 90 -12.00 38.27 -45.10
CA VAL A 90 -10.79 38.17 -45.90
C VAL A 90 -10.77 36.86 -46.67
N MET A 91 -10.88 36.91 -47.96
CA MET A 91 -10.97 35.77 -48.87
C MET A 91 -9.77 35.72 -49.79
N ALA A 92 -9.23 34.51 -50.02
CA ALA A 92 -8.33 34.29 -51.16
C ALA A 92 -9.16 33.93 -52.40
N GLU A 93 -8.98 34.68 -53.46
CA GLU A 93 -9.59 34.41 -54.77
C GLU A 93 -8.58 33.78 -55.70
N HIS A 94 -8.97 32.74 -56.41
CA HIS A 94 -8.28 32.18 -57.54
C HIS A 94 -9.26 32.17 -58.78
N ALA A 95 -8.92 32.84 -59.85
CA ALA A 95 -9.72 32.90 -61.05
C ALA A 95 -8.94 32.34 -62.25
N SER A 96 -9.50 31.36 -62.94
CA SER A 96 -8.90 30.72 -64.10
C SER A 96 -9.77 30.92 -65.31
N PRO A 97 -9.18 31.39 -66.49
CA PRO A 97 -9.93 31.60 -67.69
C PRO A 97 -10.26 30.27 -68.41
N VAL A 98 -11.48 30.12 -68.87
CA VAL A 98 -11.89 29.04 -69.75
C VAL A 98 -11.85 29.63 -71.20
N LEU A 99 -11.06 29.01 -72.02
CA LEU A 99 -10.88 29.51 -73.44
C LEU A 99 -11.86 28.81 -74.39
N ALA A 100 -12.46 29.56 -75.26
CA ALA A 100 -13.22 29.05 -76.40
C ALA A 100 -12.29 28.42 -77.43
N SER A 101 -12.80 27.64 -78.36
CA SER A 101 -12.05 26.93 -79.43
C SER A 101 -11.19 27.81 -80.35
N HIS A 102 -11.46 29.09 -80.40
CA HIS A 102 -10.70 30.10 -81.17
C HIS A 102 -9.76 30.96 -80.29
N GLY A 103 -9.52 30.53 -78.97
CA GLY A 103 -8.51 31.13 -78.14
C GLY A 103 -8.92 32.43 -77.42
N THR A 104 -10.17 32.87 -77.52
CA THR A 104 -10.72 33.95 -76.69
C THR A 104 -11.25 33.39 -75.36
N ILE A 105 -11.27 34.22 -74.31
CA ILE A 105 -11.86 33.83 -73.02
C ILE A 105 -13.38 33.72 -73.25
N ASP A 106 -13.95 32.56 -72.83
CA ASP A 106 -15.37 32.30 -72.79
C ASP A 106 -15.97 32.70 -71.46
N ARG A 107 -15.35 32.23 -70.38
CA ARG A 107 -15.77 32.55 -69.03
C ARG A 107 -14.60 32.38 -68.03
N TRP A 108 -14.83 32.67 -66.76
CA TRP A 108 -13.89 32.48 -65.70
C TRP A 108 -14.47 31.52 -64.69
N VAL A 109 -13.69 30.56 -64.21
CA VAL A 109 -13.99 29.75 -63.06
C VAL A 109 -13.21 30.28 -61.85
N CYS A 110 -13.92 30.70 -60.85
CA CYS A 110 -13.36 31.34 -59.65
C CYS A 110 -13.63 30.57 -58.42
N THR A 111 -12.67 30.56 -57.54
CA THR A 111 -12.81 29.99 -56.18
C THR A 111 -12.48 31.04 -55.11
N LEU A 112 -13.22 31.01 -53.99
CA LEU A 112 -12.96 31.86 -52.84
C LEU A 112 -12.78 30.99 -51.60
N THR A 113 -11.69 31.21 -50.86
CA THR A 113 -11.38 30.52 -49.60
C THR A 113 -11.31 31.54 -48.48
N ASP A 114 -12.02 31.27 -47.37
CA ASP A 114 -12.01 32.13 -46.18
C ASP A 114 -10.73 31.90 -45.38
N LEU A 115 -9.85 32.90 -45.36
CA LEU A 115 -8.54 32.83 -44.73
C LEU A 115 -8.60 32.93 -43.18
N GLU A 116 -9.63 33.53 -42.61
CA GLU A 116 -9.77 33.64 -41.16
C GLU A 116 -10.28 32.34 -40.57
N HIS A 117 -11.22 31.70 -41.25
CA HIS A 117 -11.77 30.41 -40.79
C HIS A 117 -10.72 29.31 -40.84
N ASP A 118 -9.93 29.21 -41.88
CA ASP A 118 -8.85 28.24 -42.01
C ASP A 118 -7.78 28.44 -40.92
N ARG A 119 -7.41 29.70 -40.63
CA ARG A 119 -6.47 29.99 -39.53
C ARG A 119 -7.01 29.57 -38.15
N GLN A 120 -8.26 29.87 -37.83
CA GLN A 120 -8.86 29.50 -36.53
C GLN A 120 -8.94 27.98 -36.38
N THR A 121 -9.26 27.25 -37.43
CA THR A 121 -9.33 25.78 -37.39
C THR A 121 -7.95 25.16 -37.21
N ASP A 122 -6.94 25.67 -37.89
CA ASP A 122 -5.56 25.21 -37.73
C ASP A 122 -4.97 25.55 -36.35
N ASP A 123 -5.27 26.71 -35.80
CA ASP A 123 -4.82 27.12 -34.47
C ASP A 123 -5.50 26.27 -33.37
N GLN A 124 -6.81 26.00 -33.47
CA GLN A 124 -7.50 25.10 -32.58
C GLN A 124 -6.94 23.67 -32.63
N ARG A 125 -6.64 23.17 -33.83
CA ARG A 125 -6.05 21.84 -33.97
C ARG A 125 -4.65 21.76 -33.36
N ARG A 126 -3.83 22.79 -33.56
CA ARG A 126 -2.50 22.87 -32.93
C ARG A 126 -2.59 22.94 -31.43
N GLN A 127 -3.51 23.73 -30.91
CA GLN A 127 -3.71 23.87 -29.48
C GLN A 127 -4.14 22.55 -28.83
N LEU A 128 -5.07 21.80 -29.42
CA LEU A 128 -5.46 20.47 -28.95
C LEU A 128 -4.31 19.45 -28.99
N ASP A 129 -3.48 19.54 -30.05
CA ASP A 129 -2.32 18.66 -30.21
C ASP A 129 -1.22 18.98 -29.13
N ASP A 130 -1.01 20.28 -28.88
CA ASP A 130 -0.05 20.74 -27.87
C ASP A 130 -0.54 20.44 -26.44
N ASP A 131 -1.81 20.63 -26.12
CA ASP A 131 -2.44 20.26 -24.84
C ASP A 131 -2.34 18.75 -24.59
N ALA A 132 -2.55 17.94 -25.66
CA ALA A 132 -2.40 16.49 -25.58
C ALA A 132 -0.94 16.08 -25.29
N LYS A 133 0.03 16.71 -25.96
CA LYS A 133 1.47 16.46 -25.73
C LYS A 133 1.91 16.87 -24.34
N GLU A 134 1.45 18.03 -23.84
CA GLU A 134 1.75 18.48 -22.49
C GLU A 134 1.19 17.53 -21.44
N THR A 135 -0.06 17.09 -21.62
CA THR A 135 -0.69 16.09 -20.74
C THR A 135 0.08 14.77 -20.75
N HIS A 136 0.51 14.29 -21.92
CA HIS A 136 1.33 13.09 -22.02
C HIS A 136 2.69 13.25 -21.32
N ALA A 137 3.37 14.36 -21.54
CA ALA A 137 4.66 14.63 -20.90
C ALA A 137 4.54 14.71 -19.35
N LEU A 138 3.46 15.28 -18.84
CA LEU A 138 3.17 15.31 -17.40
C LEU A 138 2.94 13.91 -16.85
N LEU A 139 2.13 13.11 -17.53
CA LEU A 139 1.88 11.72 -17.13
C LEU A 139 3.17 10.88 -17.15
N ASP A 140 3.99 11.03 -18.18
CA ASP A 140 5.28 10.34 -18.27
C ASP A 140 6.23 10.76 -17.15
N THR A 141 6.27 12.04 -16.81
CA THR A 141 7.08 12.54 -15.70
C THR A 141 6.59 11.96 -14.37
N LEU A 142 5.28 11.95 -14.11
CA LEU A 142 4.72 11.38 -12.89
C LEU A 142 5.00 9.88 -12.78
N LEU A 143 4.89 9.14 -13.88
CA LEU A 143 5.18 7.71 -13.90
C LEU A 143 6.66 7.40 -13.66
N SER A 144 7.57 8.20 -14.22
CA SER A 144 9.02 7.98 -14.09
C SER A 144 9.58 8.44 -12.76
N THR A 145 8.99 9.48 -12.12
CA THR A 145 9.50 10.03 -10.84
C THR A 145 8.82 9.44 -9.61
N ALA A 146 7.70 8.74 -9.75
CA ALA A 146 7.00 8.11 -8.64
C ALA A 146 7.89 7.05 -7.98
N PRO A 147 8.10 7.08 -6.64
CA PRO A 147 8.95 6.12 -5.93
C PRO A 147 8.22 4.79 -5.69
N VAL A 148 7.39 4.38 -6.63
CA VAL A 148 6.58 3.16 -6.58
C VAL A 148 6.59 2.46 -7.94
N GLY A 149 6.51 1.16 -7.95
CA GLY A 149 6.33 0.40 -9.18
C GLY A 149 4.92 0.59 -9.73
N LEU A 150 4.85 0.97 -10.99
CA LEU A 150 3.60 1.22 -11.70
C LEU A 150 3.59 0.40 -12.98
N LEU A 151 2.56 -0.41 -13.13
CA LEU A 151 2.37 -1.18 -14.36
C LEU A 151 0.88 -1.19 -14.76
N PHE A 152 0.68 -1.26 -16.05
CA PHE A 152 -0.63 -1.49 -16.64
C PHE A 152 -0.58 -2.75 -17.49
N VAL A 153 -1.54 -3.65 -17.27
CA VAL A 153 -1.71 -4.89 -18.04
C VAL A 153 -3.08 -4.94 -18.70
N ASP A 154 -3.17 -5.60 -19.83
CA ASP A 154 -4.45 -5.86 -20.50
C ASP A 154 -5.27 -6.95 -19.77
N ARG A 155 -6.39 -7.38 -20.38
CA ARG A 155 -7.27 -8.42 -19.81
C ARG A 155 -6.65 -9.81 -19.81
N GLU A 156 -5.65 -10.03 -20.64
CA GLU A 156 -4.84 -11.26 -20.75
C GLU A 156 -3.58 -11.19 -19.88
N PHE A 157 -3.50 -10.16 -19.00
CA PHE A 157 -2.37 -9.88 -18.10
C PHE A 157 -1.04 -9.62 -18.81
N ARG A 158 -1.08 -9.10 -20.06
CA ARG A 158 0.11 -8.68 -20.78
C ARG A 158 0.46 -7.25 -20.42
N TYR A 159 1.72 -7.01 -20.22
CA TYR A 159 2.25 -5.66 -19.96
C TYR A 159 1.97 -4.74 -21.16
N VAL A 160 1.26 -3.66 -20.89
CA VAL A 160 0.98 -2.57 -21.83
C VAL A 160 1.86 -1.37 -21.52
N ARG A 161 2.11 -1.13 -20.22
CA ARG A 161 2.99 -0.06 -19.76
C ARG A 161 3.60 -0.40 -18.41
N VAL A 162 4.86 0.00 -18.20
CA VAL A 162 5.58 -0.10 -16.93
C VAL A 162 6.44 1.13 -16.72
N ASN A 163 6.78 1.44 -15.48
CA ASN A 163 7.79 2.45 -15.17
C ASN A 163 9.16 1.81 -14.91
N GLU A 164 10.18 2.66 -14.75
CA GLU A 164 11.57 2.21 -14.56
C GLU A 164 11.77 1.37 -13.28
N ILE A 165 10.98 1.60 -12.23
CA ILE A 165 11.06 0.83 -10.99
C ILE A 165 10.68 -0.64 -11.22
N VAL A 166 9.65 -0.89 -12.04
CA VAL A 166 9.27 -2.27 -12.42
C VAL A 166 10.41 -2.94 -13.18
N ALA A 167 10.98 -2.25 -14.18
CA ALA A 167 12.08 -2.78 -14.97
C ALA A 167 13.32 -3.08 -14.12
N ALA A 168 13.63 -2.21 -13.15
CA ALA A 168 14.79 -2.40 -12.26
C ALA A 168 14.66 -3.63 -11.35
N LEU A 169 13.46 -4.00 -10.91
CA LEU A 169 13.21 -5.17 -10.05
C LEU A 169 13.50 -6.49 -10.77
N ASP A 170 13.22 -6.55 -12.05
CA ASP A 170 13.39 -7.74 -12.87
C ASP A 170 14.77 -7.81 -13.53
N GLY A 171 15.60 -6.76 -13.37
CA GLY A 171 16.91 -6.64 -14.00
C GLY A 171 16.84 -6.43 -15.51
N ALA A 172 15.69 -6.00 -16.03
CA ALA A 172 15.56 -5.61 -17.43
C ALA A 172 16.34 -4.33 -17.71
N ALA A 173 16.95 -4.25 -18.88
CA ALA A 173 17.71 -3.06 -19.27
C ALA A 173 16.77 -1.88 -19.64
N THR A 174 15.57 -2.19 -20.11
CA THR A 174 14.57 -1.20 -20.55
C THR A 174 13.15 -1.64 -20.19
N THR A 175 12.24 -0.68 -20.14
CA THR A 175 10.80 -0.93 -19.94
C THR A 175 10.16 -1.69 -21.09
N GLU A 176 10.70 -1.54 -22.32
CA GLU A 176 10.21 -2.19 -23.54
C GLU A 176 10.32 -3.72 -23.49
N GLU A 177 11.27 -4.27 -22.73
CA GLU A 177 11.45 -5.73 -22.61
C GLU A 177 10.25 -6.43 -21.96
N HIS A 178 9.39 -5.68 -21.26
CA HIS A 178 8.18 -6.18 -20.63
C HIS A 178 6.99 -6.20 -21.57
N LEU A 179 6.92 -5.25 -22.52
CA LEU A 179 5.73 -5.02 -23.31
C LEU A 179 5.27 -6.26 -24.09
N GLY A 180 3.97 -6.57 -23.99
CA GLY A 180 3.33 -7.72 -24.63
C GLY A 180 3.57 -9.08 -23.96
N ARG A 181 4.52 -9.19 -23.03
CA ARG A 181 4.71 -10.40 -22.21
C ARG A 181 3.69 -10.44 -21.07
N THR A 182 3.35 -11.60 -20.57
CA THR A 182 2.43 -11.76 -19.44
C THR A 182 3.12 -11.61 -18.09
N LEU A 183 2.34 -11.28 -17.04
CA LEU A 183 2.83 -11.29 -15.65
C LEU A 183 3.43 -12.66 -15.25
N ALA A 184 2.83 -13.75 -15.73
CA ALA A 184 3.32 -15.10 -15.47
C ALA A 184 4.70 -15.38 -16.12
N GLU A 185 4.98 -14.77 -17.28
CA GLU A 185 6.26 -14.92 -17.99
C GLU A 185 7.37 -14.08 -17.39
N VAL A 186 7.05 -12.91 -16.85
CA VAL A 186 8.03 -11.95 -16.30
C VAL A 186 8.26 -12.23 -14.83
N ALA A 187 7.22 -12.43 -14.03
CA ALA A 187 7.29 -12.62 -12.60
C ALA A 187 6.65 -13.98 -12.16
N PRO A 188 7.18 -15.14 -12.62
CA PRO A 188 6.59 -16.45 -12.38
C PRO A 188 6.49 -16.82 -10.90
N ALA A 189 7.35 -16.29 -10.05
CA ALA A 189 7.34 -16.53 -8.61
C ALA A 189 6.23 -15.74 -7.88
N LEU A 190 5.85 -14.55 -8.40
CA LEU A 190 4.83 -13.68 -7.81
C LEU A 190 3.45 -13.96 -8.39
N TRP A 191 3.37 -14.43 -9.63
CA TRP A 191 2.10 -14.64 -10.32
C TRP A 191 1.09 -15.50 -9.54
N PRO A 192 1.47 -16.65 -8.92
CA PRO A 192 0.51 -17.45 -8.14
C PRO A 192 -0.11 -16.70 -6.96
N GLN A 193 0.58 -15.69 -6.41
CA GLN A 193 0.07 -14.87 -5.32
C GLN A 193 -0.86 -13.75 -5.84
N LEU A 194 -0.65 -13.29 -7.09
CA LEU A 194 -1.39 -12.18 -7.71
C LEU A 194 -2.61 -12.62 -8.49
N GLU A 195 -2.57 -13.80 -9.13
CA GLU A 195 -3.55 -14.23 -10.12
C GLU A 195 -4.99 -14.15 -9.64
N ALA A 196 -5.27 -14.68 -8.45
CA ALA A 196 -6.61 -14.69 -7.89
C ALA A 196 -7.15 -13.27 -7.66
N HIS A 197 -6.28 -12.35 -7.21
CA HIS A 197 -6.63 -10.95 -6.98
C HIS A 197 -6.89 -10.21 -8.29
N CYS A 198 -6.04 -10.40 -9.30
CA CYS A 198 -6.20 -9.82 -10.62
C CYS A 198 -7.51 -10.26 -11.30
N ARG A 199 -7.82 -11.57 -11.27
CA ARG A 199 -9.07 -12.10 -11.80
C ARG A 199 -10.29 -11.53 -11.09
N LYS A 200 -10.25 -11.44 -9.74
CA LYS A 200 -11.32 -10.85 -8.94
C LYS A 200 -11.59 -9.39 -9.35
N VAL A 201 -10.56 -8.57 -9.59
CA VAL A 201 -10.73 -7.19 -10.04
C VAL A 201 -11.36 -7.12 -11.42
N LEU A 202 -10.96 -7.98 -12.38
CA LEU A 202 -11.57 -8.04 -13.72
C LEU A 202 -13.04 -8.46 -13.68
N GLU A 203 -13.39 -9.39 -12.79
CA GLU A 203 -14.75 -9.93 -12.65
C GLU A 203 -15.70 -8.96 -11.94
N THR A 204 -15.24 -8.39 -10.83
CA THR A 204 -16.08 -7.54 -9.97
C THR A 204 -16.03 -6.06 -10.33
N GLY A 205 -14.96 -5.62 -11.00
CA GLY A 205 -14.68 -4.21 -11.24
C GLY A 205 -14.39 -3.40 -9.99
N GLN A 206 -14.12 -4.06 -8.85
CA GLN A 206 -13.75 -3.44 -7.59
C GLN A 206 -12.24 -3.58 -7.38
N PRO A 207 -11.56 -2.55 -6.84
CA PRO A 207 -10.14 -2.64 -6.54
C PRO A 207 -9.86 -3.65 -5.43
N VAL A 208 -8.68 -4.27 -5.46
CA VAL A 208 -8.12 -5.05 -4.36
C VAL A 208 -6.90 -4.30 -3.85
N LEU A 209 -6.89 -4.00 -2.56
CA LEU A 209 -5.88 -3.13 -1.94
C LEU A 209 -5.08 -3.91 -0.89
N ASN A 210 -3.83 -3.45 -0.67
CA ASN A 210 -2.94 -3.95 0.38
C ASN A 210 -2.68 -5.46 0.29
N VAL A 211 -2.45 -5.97 -0.91
CA VAL A 211 -2.02 -7.36 -1.13
C VAL A 211 -0.54 -7.44 -0.78
N GLU A 212 -0.22 -8.16 0.30
CA GLU A 212 1.18 -8.42 0.66
C GLU A 212 1.73 -9.54 -0.21
N LEU A 213 2.85 -9.28 -0.88
CA LEU A 213 3.59 -10.25 -1.68
C LEU A 213 4.97 -10.45 -1.10
N THR A 214 5.46 -11.67 -1.24
CA THR A 214 6.81 -12.03 -0.78
C THR A 214 7.51 -12.83 -1.86
N GLY A 215 8.75 -12.48 -2.14
CA GLY A 215 9.52 -13.18 -3.16
C GLY A 215 10.98 -12.74 -3.21
N HIS A 216 11.68 -13.24 -4.19
CA HIS A 216 13.07 -12.83 -4.48
C HIS A 216 13.07 -11.93 -5.71
N SER A 217 13.75 -10.80 -5.66
CA SER A 217 14.07 -10.01 -6.85
C SER A 217 14.94 -10.83 -7.79
N LEU A 218 14.78 -10.66 -9.08
CA LEU A 218 15.66 -11.32 -10.06
C LEU A 218 17.07 -10.73 -10.03
N VAL A 219 17.24 -9.53 -9.52
CA VAL A 219 18.52 -8.82 -9.38
C VAL A 219 19.25 -9.29 -8.12
N ASP A 220 18.55 -9.39 -6.99
CA ASP A 220 19.11 -9.85 -5.71
C ASP A 220 18.39 -11.12 -5.24
N ARG A 221 18.81 -12.25 -5.79
CA ARG A 221 18.22 -13.57 -5.51
C ARG A 221 18.49 -14.09 -4.10
N GLY A 222 19.41 -13.46 -3.38
CA GLY A 222 19.77 -13.84 -2.00
C GLY A 222 18.86 -13.20 -0.95
N LYS A 223 18.16 -12.13 -1.29
CA LYS A 223 17.32 -11.36 -0.35
C LYS A 223 15.84 -11.59 -0.62
N VAL A 224 15.09 -11.80 0.47
CA VAL A 224 13.62 -11.83 0.41
C VAL A 224 13.12 -10.39 0.40
N HIS A 225 12.29 -10.06 -0.56
CA HIS A 225 11.63 -8.77 -0.66
C HIS A 225 10.15 -8.89 -0.30
N TYR A 226 9.61 -7.80 0.22
CA TYR A 226 8.21 -7.64 0.57
C TYR A 226 7.63 -6.48 -0.21
N TRP A 227 6.53 -6.73 -0.92
CA TRP A 227 5.80 -5.70 -1.65
C TRP A 227 4.37 -5.57 -1.16
N LEU A 228 3.85 -4.37 -1.23
CA LEU A 228 2.46 -4.07 -0.94
C LEU A 228 1.81 -3.61 -2.24
N ASP A 229 0.94 -4.44 -2.78
CA ASP A 229 0.29 -4.25 -4.07
C ASP A 229 -1.13 -3.73 -3.93
N ASN A 230 -1.49 -2.81 -4.83
CA ASN A 230 -2.85 -2.31 -5.02
C ASN A 230 -3.24 -2.50 -6.48
N ILE A 231 -4.34 -3.20 -6.72
CA ILE A 231 -4.80 -3.60 -8.04
C ILE A 231 -6.11 -2.87 -8.34
N TYR A 232 -6.13 -2.11 -9.44
CA TYR A 232 -7.27 -1.29 -9.85
C TYR A 232 -7.77 -1.68 -11.24
N PRO A 233 -9.09 -1.66 -11.50
CA PRO A 233 -9.61 -1.80 -12.85
C PRO A 233 -9.36 -0.52 -13.65
N VAL A 234 -8.76 -0.64 -14.83
CA VAL A 234 -8.63 0.47 -15.75
C VAL A 234 -9.79 0.43 -16.74
N ARG A 235 -10.51 1.56 -16.82
CA ARG A 235 -11.72 1.67 -17.65
C ARG A 235 -11.52 2.67 -18.79
N VAL A 236 -12.04 2.30 -19.95
CA VAL A 236 -12.24 3.22 -21.08
C VAL A 236 -13.75 3.29 -21.31
N LYS A 237 -14.34 4.45 -21.10
CA LYS A 237 -15.81 4.61 -20.98
C LYS A 237 -16.31 3.71 -19.87
N GLU A 238 -17.17 2.71 -20.18
CA GLU A 238 -17.73 1.77 -19.21
C GLU A 238 -17.01 0.41 -19.18
N ALA A 239 -16.18 0.10 -20.19
CA ALA A 239 -15.52 -1.18 -20.31
C ALA A 239 -14.21 -1.24 -19.54
N ILE A 240 -13.98 -2.32 -18.79
CA ILE A 240 -12.68 -2.62 -18.18
C ILE A 240 -11.76 -3.13 -19.31
N VAL A 241 -10.71 -2.37 -19.58
CA VAL A 241 -9.73 -2.67 -20.64
C VAL A 241 -8.47 -3.37 -20.10
N GLY A 242 -8.30 -3.39 -18.76
CA GLY A 242 -7.16 -4.03 -18.12
C GLY A 242 -7.05 -3.63 -16.66
N LEU A 243 -5.88 -3.84 -16.07
CA LEU A 243 -5.57 -3.58 -14.67
C LEU A 243 -4.40 -2.61 -14.55
N GLY A 244 -4.52 -1.65 -13.66
CA GLY A 244 -3.39 -0.89 -13.12
C GLY A 244 -2.94 -1.52 -11.81
N ILE A 245 -1.66 -1.83 -11.68
CA ILE A 245 -1.08 -2.36 -10.47
C ILE A 245 -0.03 -1.36 -9.97
N ILE A 246 -0.16 -1.01 -8.71
CA ILE A 246 0.79 -0.14 -7.99
C ILE A 246 1.39 -0.99 -6.89
N PHE A 247 2.70 -1.10 -6.86
CA PHE A 247 3.36 -1.78 -5.76
C PHE A 247 4.43 -0.90 -5.11
N ILE A 248 4.57 -1.11 -3.81
CA ILE A 248 5.54 -0.41 -2.96
C ILE A 248 6.45 -1.46 -2.36
N ASP A 249 7.76 -1.30 -2.52
CA ASP A 249 8.73 -2.11 -1.78
C ASP A 249 8.70 -1.67 -0.31
N VAL A 250 8.31 -2.59 0.57
CA VAL A 250 8.23 -2.39 2.01
C VAL A 250 9.28 -3.23 2.76
N THR A 251 10.28 -3.73 2.05
CA THR A 251 11.32 -4.62 2.59
C THR A 251 12.04 -3.98 3.77
N ASP A 252 12.57 -2.78 3.59
CA ASP A 252 13.30 -2.08 4.67
C ASP A 252 12.40 -1.82 5.88
N ARG A 253 11.12 -1.52 5.66
CA ARG A 253 10.16 -1.34 6.74
C ARG A 253 9.94 -2.65 7.51
N LYS A 254 9.69 -3.75 6.82
CA LYS A 254 9.48 -5.09 7.44
C LYS A 254 10.74 -5.58 8.15
N GLU A 255 11.93 -5.36 7.55
CA GLU A 255 13.21 -5.69 8.18
C GLU A 255 13.43 -4.87 9.46
N ASN A 256 13.17 -3.57 9.42
CA ASN A 256 13.28 -2.69 10.58
C ASN A 256 12.27 -3.05 11.68
N GLU A 257 11.02 -3.34 11.33
CA GLU A 257 9.99 -3.81 12.26
C GLU A 257 10.45 -5.11 12.95
N THR A 258 10.98 -6.07 12.17
CA THR A 258 11.48 -7.35 12.68
C THR A 258 12.72 -7.16 13.56
N ALA A 259 13.66 -6.33 13.14
CA ALA A 259 14.86 -6.02 13.91
C ALA A 259 14.53 -5.31 15.22
N LEU A 260 13.58 -4.39 15.21
CA LEU A 260 13.12 -3.69 16.42
C LEU A 260 12.45 -4.67 17.40
N ALA A 261 11.60 -5.56 16.89
CA ALA A 261 10.97 -6.59 17.72
C ALA A 261 12.03 -7.52 18.36
N ALA A 262 13.01 -7.98 17.58
CA ALA A 262 14.11 -8.80 18.07
C ALA A 262 14.98 -8.06 19.10
N LEU A 263 15.28 -6.78 18.89
CA LEU A 263 16.03 -5.94 19.84
C LEU A 263 15.25 -5.75 21.13
N THR A 264 13.94 -5.54 21.05
CA THR A 264 13.08 -5.41 22.23
C THR A 264 13.10 -6.72 23.04
N GLU A 265 12.95 -7.87 22.40
CA GLU A 265 13.01 -9.17 23.07
C GLU A 265 14.39 -9.43 23.71
N ALA A 266 15.47 -9.17 22.98
CA ALA A 266 16.83 -9.29 23.52
C ALA A 266 17.09 -8.35 24.70
N SER A 267 16.51 -7.16 24.70
CA SER A 267 16.61 -6.19 25.81
C SER A 267 15.87 -6.70 27.06
N VAL A 268 14.67 -7.24 26.89
CA VAL A 268 13.90 -7.87 27.99
C VAL A 268 14.66 -9.05 28.55
N ASP A 269 15.23 -9.91 27.72
CA ASP A 269 16.04 -11.06 28.16
C ASP A 269 17.31 -10.62 28.90
N ALA A 270 17.99 -9.57 28.44
CA ALA A 270 19.14 -9.02 29.15
C ALA A 270 18.78 -8.47 30.55
N ILE A 271 17.63 -7.80 30.66
CA ILE A 271 17.11 -7.29 31.95
C ILE A 271 16.74 -8.46 32.87
N ALA A 272 16.04 -9.47 32.35
CA ALA A 272 15.69 -10.69 33.09
C ALA A 272 16.94 -11.39 33.61
N ASN A 273 17.92 -11.61 32.75
CA ASN A 273 19.21 -12.23 33.15
C ASN A 273 19.97 -11.41 34.19
N ALA A 274 19.92 -10.06 34.13
CA ALA A 274 20.54 -9.20 35.13
C ALA A 274 19.84 -9.34 36.51
N ALA A 275 18.52 -9.49 36.54
CA ALA A 275 17.77 -9.76 37.75
C ALA A 275 18.09 -11.15 38.31
N GLU A 276 18.12 -12.19 37.48
CA GLU A 276 18.50 -13.55 37.84
C GLU A 276 19.95 -13.64 38.39
N ALA A 277 20.88 -12.87 37.81
CA ALA A 277 22.29 -12.87 38.26
C ALA A 277 22.44 -12.41 39.71
N ARG A 278 21.49 -11.67 40.30
CA ARG A 278 21.48 -11.25 41.70
C ARG A 278 20.81 -12.25 42.65
N ASP A 279 19.90 -13.05 42.11
CA ASP A 279 19.25 -14.12 42.84
C ASP A 279 19.78 -15.47 42.34
N PRO A 280 20.76 -16.10 43.06
CA PRO A 280 21.41 -17.32 42.57
C PRO A 280 20.47 -18.52 42.42
N TYR A 281 19.21 -18.37 42.79
CA TYR A 281 18.19 -19.44 42.78
C TYR A 281 17.25 -19.41 41.61
N THR A 282 17.34 -18.39 40.75
CA THR A 282 16.36 -18.13 39.68
C THR A 282 16.88 -18.42 38.27
N ALA A 283 18.05 -19.08 38.12
CA ALA A 283 18.60 -19.37 36.78
C ALA A 283 17.59 -20.10 35.89
N GLY A 284 17.08 -19.39 34.86
CA GLY A 284 16.08 -19.86 33.91
C GLY A 284 14.64 -19.95 34.46
N HIS A 285 14.40 -19.55 35.71
CA HIS A 285 13.07 -19.49 36.30
C HIS A 285 12.13 -18.58 35.51
N GLN A 286 12.53 -17.33 35.32
CA GLN A 286 11.71 -16.35 34.61
C GLN A 286 11.35 -16.81 33.20
N ARG A 287 12.28 -17.44 32.48
CA ARG A 287 12.03 -18.03 31.16
C ARG A 287 10.98 -19.15 31.26
N ARG A 288 11.09 -20.08 32.19
CA ARG A 288 10.15 -21.20 32.35
C ARG A 288 8.77 -20.73 32.83
N VAL A 289 8.70 -19.72 33.71
CA VAL A 289 7.43 -19.07 34.06
C VAL A 289 6.78 -18.44 32.86
N ALA A 290 7.54 -17.73 32.01
CA ALA A 290 7.02 -17.15 30.77
C ALA A 290 6.54 -18.22 29.76
N GLU A 291 7.28 -19.31 29.59
CA GLU A 291 6.88 -20.46 28.76
C GLU A 291 5.53 -21.06 29.22
N LEU A 292 5.37 -21.29 30.50
CA LEU A 292 4.13 -21.85 31.06
C LEU A 292 2.99 -20.83 31.00
N SER A 293 3.24 -19.57 31.31
CA SER A 293 2.22 -18.49 31.21
C SER A 293 1.69 -18.36 29.78
N VAL A 294 2.56 -18.39 28.77
CA VAL A 294 2.18 -18.38 27.36
C VAL A 294 1.37 -19.61 26.97
N ALA A 295 1.76 -20.79 27.49
CA ALA A 295 1.02 -22.02 27.23
C ALA A 295 -0.39 -21.96 27.81
N ILE A 296 -0.53 -21.52 29.08
CA ILE A 296 -1.84 -21.32 29.73
C ILE A 296 -2.69 -20.31 28.96
N ALA A 297 -2.12 -19.17 28.57
CA ALA A 297 -2.83 -18.12 27.81
C ALA A 297 -3.35 -18.62 26.46
N ASN A 298 -2.56 -19.43 25.73
CA ASN A 298 -3.00 -20.08 24.49
C ASN A 298 -4.13 -21.10 24.78
N GLU A 299 -4.01 -21.89 25.81
CA GLU A 299 -5.00 -22.93 26.19
C GLU A 299 -6.36 -22.33 26.52
N ILE A 300 -6.41 -21.14 27.14
CA ILE A 300 -7.66 -20.40 27.39
C ILE A 300 -8.13 -19.54 26.24
N GLY A 301 -7.37 -19.48 25.13
CA GLY A 301 -7.77 -18.84 23.88
C GLY A 301 -7.57 -17.33 23.81
N LEU A 302 -6.59 -16.76 24.52
CA LEU A 302 -6.27 -15.34 24.45
C LEU A 302 -5.70 -14.96 23.08
N ALA A 303 -5.88 -13.69 22.69
CA ALA A 303 -5.33 -13.18 21.44
C ALA A 303 -3.79 -13.09 21.49
N GLN A 304 -3.12 -13.29 20.36
CA GLN A 304 -1.64 -13.27 20.28
C GLN A 304 -1.02 -11.97 20.79
N ASN A 305 -1.74 -10.86 20.65
CA ASN A 305 -1.30 -9.57 21.20
C ASN A 305 -1.27 -9.57 22.73
N GLU A 306 -2.27 -10.13 23.40
CA GLU A 306 -2.34 -10.23 24.87
C GLU A 306 -1.25 -11.19 25.39
N ILE A 307 -1.06 -12.32 24.70
CA ILE A 307 -0.01 -13.31 25.00
C ILE A 307 1.40 -12.69 24.93
N ALA A 308 1.63 -11.76 23.99
CA ALA A 308 2.90 -11.03 23.91
C ALA A 308 3.17 -10.19 25.17
N GLY A 309 2.15 -9.54 25.72
CA GLY A 309 2.24 -8.80 26.99
C GLY A 309 2.54 -9.74 28.18
N ILE A 310 1.82 -10.85 28.30
CA ILE A 310 2.03 -11.88 29.35
C ILE A 310 3.47 -12.39 29.27
N ARG A 311 3.99 -12.69 28.09
CA ARG A 311 5.37 -13.19 27.93
C ARG A 311 6.40 -12.21 28.48
N ILE A 312 6.26 -10.91 28.16
CA ILE A 312 7.17 -9.86 28.63
C ILE A 312 7.06 -9.73 30.15
N ALA A 313 5.84 -9.59 30.70
CA ALA A 313 5.63 -9.45 32.13
C ALA A 313 6.19 -10.65 32.92
N ALA A 314 5.92 -11.87 32.47
CA ALA A 314 6.42 -13.08 33.08
C ALA A 314 7.95 -13.20 33.04
N LYS A 315 8.61 -12.73 31.98
CA LYS A 315 10.09 -12.69 31.88
C LYS A 315 10.73 -11.73 32.90
N ILE A 316 10.02 -10.70 33.33
CA ILE A 316 10.56 -9.68 34.24
C ILE A 316 9.74 -9.48 35.51
N HIS A 317 8.84 -10.42 35.87
CA HIS A 317 7.95 -10.24 37.02
C HIS A 317 8.73 -9.99 38.31
N ASP A 318 9.89 -10.58 38.44
CA ASP A 318 10.80 -10.51 39.57
C ASP A 318 11.85 -9.40 39.50
N ILE A 319 11.78 -8.48 38.53
CA ILE A 319 12.79 -7.42 38.33
C ILE A 319 13.01 -6.56 39.59
N GLY A 320 12.00 -6.44 40.44
CA GLY A 320 12.08 -5.69 41.68
C GLY A 320 13.05 -6.30 42.71
N LYS A 321 13.44 -7.55 42.57
CA LYS A 321 14.48 -8.19 43.38
C LYS A 321 15.83 -7.50 43.23
N LEU A 322 16.05 -6.75 42.13
CA LEU A 322 17.24 -5.89 41.97
C LEU A 322 17.40 -4.86 43.11
N SER A 323 16.28 -4.42 43.70
CA SER A 323 16.27 -3.44 44.81
C SER A 323 16.40 -4.11 46.19
N MET A 324 16.42 -5.44 46.26
CA MET A 324 16.47 -6.17 47.51
C MET A 324 17.91 -6.39 47.96
N PRO A 325 18.19 -6.37 49.31
CA PRO A 325 19.49 -6.76 49.85
C PRO A 325 19.82 -8.22 49.51
N SER A 326 21.05 -8.46 49.01
CA SER A 326 21.51 -9.82 48.68
C SER A 326 21.50 -10.77 49.84
N GLU A 327 21.68 -10.26 51.07
CA GLU A 327 21.67 -11.01 52.31
C GLU A 327 20.30 -11.63 52.63
N ILE A 328 19.21 -11.00 52.13
CA ILE A 328 17.85 -11.52 52.25
C ILE A 328 17.58 -12.56 51.15
N LEU A 329 17.94 -12.24 49.91
CA LEU A 329 17.75 -13.14 48.76
C LEU A 329 18.51 -14.47 48.94
N SER A 330 19.73 -14.41 49.49
CA SER A 330 20.60 -15.60 49.64
C SER A 330 20.57 -16.22 51.04
N LYS A 331 19.64 -15.78 51.92
CA LYS A 331 19.59 -16.25 53.29
C LYS A 331 19.19 -17.73 53.37
N PRO A 332 20.03 -18.59 53.97
CA PRO A 332 19.64 -19.97 54.20
C PRO A 332 18.61 -20.07 55.36
N GLY A 333 17.49 -20.80 55.10
CA GLY A 333 16.44 -21.02 56.06
C GLY A 333 15.30 -20.01 56.07
N HIS A 334 14.53 -19.91 57.15
CA HIS A 334 13.33 -19.08 57.21
C HIS A 334 13.66 -17.58 57.35
N LEU A 335 12.91 -16.75 56.58
CA LEU A 335 12.91 -15.31 56.74
C LEU A 335 12.14 -14.91 58.01
N LYS A 336 12.61 -13.87 58.68
CA LYS A 336 11.85 -13.26 59.78
C LYS A 336 10.68 -12.46 59.15
N PRO A 337 9.59 -12.22 59.92
CA PRO A 337 8.44 -11.47 59.38
C PRO A 337 8.80 -10.13 58.78
N THR A 338 9.81 -9.40 59.32
CA THR A 338 10.29 -8.14 58.78
C THR A 338 11.09 -8.31 57.50
N GLU A 339 11.81 -9.40 57.32
CA GLU A 339 12.57 -9.73 56.12
C GLU A 339 11.62 -10.18 54.99
N LEU A 340 10.56 -10.93 55.41
CA LEU A 340 9.50 -11.33 54.47
C LEU A 340 8.75 -10.12 53.94
N ALA A 341 8.27 -9.21 54.81
CA ALA A 341 7.61 -7.99 54.39
C ALA A 341 8.50 -7.11 53.45
N LEU A 342 9.85 -7.13 53.68
CA LEU A 342 10.75 -6.44 52.74
C LEU A 342 10.85 -7.16 51.41
N LEU A 343 10.82 -8.51 51.40
CA LEU A 343 10.85 -9.27 50.16
C LEU A 343 9.56 -9.08 49.34
N GLU A 344 8.39 -9.02 50.00
CA GLU A 344 7.09 -8.77 49.35
C GLU A 344 7.05 -7.42 48.59
N GLU A 345 7.87 -6.44 48.97
CA GLU A 345 7.99 -5.17 48.28
C GLU A 345 8.61 -5.30 46.87
N HIS A 346 9.19 -6.46 46.50
CA HIS A 346 9.73 -6.61 45.12
C HIS A 346 8.68 -6.43 44.05
N ALA A 347 7.42 -6.84 44.26
CA ALA A 347 6.34 -6.67 43.28
C ALA A 347 6.09 -5.18 43.02
N ARG A 348 6.07 -4.36 44.09
CA ARG A 348 5.92 -2.89 43.95
C ARG A 348 7.15 -2.26 43.33
N ALA A 349 8.36 -2.60 43.82
CA ALA A 349 9.60 -2.11 43.26
C ALA A 349 9.77 -2.46 41.77
N GLY A 350 9.37 -3.68 41.38
CA GLY A 350 9.38 -4.10 39.98
C GLY A 350 8.44 -3.29 39.12
N SER A 351 7.21 -3.07 39.58
CA SER A 351 6.25 -2.20 38.92
C SER A 351 6.82 -0.77 38.74
N ASP A 352 7.41 -0.21 39.76
CA ASP A 352 7.98 1.15 39.73
C ASP A 352 9.17 1.27 38.74
N ILE A 353 10.00 0.24 38.63
CA ILE A 353 11.13 0.19 37.66
C ILE A 353 10.61 0.27 36.22
N VAL A 354 9.54 -0.41 35.88
CA VAL A 354 9.04 -0.49 34.49
C VAL A 354 7.97 0.54 34.18
N ARG A 355 7.38 1.21 35.13
CA ARG A 355 6.27 2.16 34.98
C ARG A 355 6.55 3.31 34.01
N GLY A 356 7.82 3.71 33.90
CA GLY A 356 8.25 4.75 32.95
C GLY A 356 8.34 4.31 31.49
N ILE A 357 8.23 3.01 31.22
CA ILE A 357 8.29 2.44 29.86
C ILE A 357 6.88 2.37 29.30
N GLN A 358 6.67 2.97 28.12
CA GLN A 358 5.37 2.92 27.44
C GLN A 358 5.19 1.58 26.71
N PHE A 359 4.78 0.55 27.44
CA PHE A 359 4.37 -0.70 26.84
C PHE A 359 2.95 -0.60 26.28
N PRO A 360 2.60 -1.36 25.20
CA PRO A 360 1.22 -1.48 24.71
C PRO A 360 0.30 -2.24 25.69
N TRP A 361 0.87 -2.87 26.72
CA TRP A 361 0.21 -3.71 27.72
C TRP A 361 0.47 -3.17 29.13
N PRO A 362 -0.38 -3.47 30.09
CA PRO A 362 -0.22 -3.01 31.49
C PRO A 362 0.85 -3.81 32.25
N ILE A 363 2.08 -3.87 31.72
CA ILE A 363 3.19 -4.68 32.28
C ILE A 363 3.45 -4.34 33.74
N ALA A 364 3.45 -3.06 34.10
CA ALA A 364 3.70 -2.61 35.46
C ALA A 364 2.65 -3.14 36.44
N ASP A 365 1.38 -3.19 36.03
CA ASP A 365 0.30 -3.72 36.88
C ASP A 365 0.31 -5.25 36.92
N MET A 366 0.68 -5.94 35.84
CA MET A 366 0.89 -7.38 35.82
C MET A 366 1.98 -7.77 36.83
N ILE A 367 3.13 -7.04 36.85
CA ILE A 367 4.22 -7.24 37.80
C ILE A 367 3.77 -6.92 39.22
N LEU A 368 2.99 -5.84 39.43
CA LEU A 368 2.50 -5.48 40.77
C LEU A 368 1.61 -6.54 41.35
N GLN A 369 0.80 -7.23 40.50
CA GLN A 369 -0.29 -8.09 40.94
C GLN A 369 0.03 -9.59 40.88
N HIS A 370 1.22 -10.03 40.44
CA HIS A 370 1.49 -11.48 40.24
C HIS A 370 1.49 -12.30 41.54
N HIS A 371 1.60 -11.66 42.69
CA HIS A 371 1.46 -12.30 43.97
C HIS A 371 0.11 -12.08 44.67
N GLU A 372 -0.83 -11.41 44.02
CA GLU A 372 -2.20 -11.31 44.48
C GLU A 372 -2.89 -12.68 44.42
N ARG A 373 -3.89 -12.89 45.32
CA ARG A 373 -4.70 -14.08 45.37
C ARG A 373 -6.17 -13.72 45.35
N ILE A 374 -6.99 -14.51 44.66
CA ILE A 374 -8.39 -14.16 44.41
C ILE A 374 -9.24 -13.98 45.67
N ASP A 375 -8.80 -14.50 46.84
CA ASP A 375 -9.43 -14.31 48.14
C ASP A 375 -8.96 -13.04 48.88
N GLY A 376 -8.04 -12.26 48.31
CA GLY A 376 -7.48 -11.07 48.95
C GLY A 376 -6.35 -11.32 49.95
N SER A 377 -5.87 -12.55 50.07
CA SER A 377 -4.76 -12.91 50.98
C SER A 377 -3.39 -12.61 50.35
N GLY A 378 -3.33 -12.19 49.10
CA GLY A 378 -2.12 -11.85 48.37
C GLY A 378 -1.53 -10.48 48.72
N TYR A 379 -0.46 -10.11 48.07
CA TYR A 379 0.25 -8.84 48.27
C TYR A 379 0.66 -8.25 46.91
N PRO A 380 0.99 -6.95 46.81
CA PRO A 380 1.14 -5.95 47.89
C PRO A 380 -0.14 -5.15 48.18
N MET A 381 -1.24 -5.39 47.45
CA MET A 381 -2.46 -4.56 47.55
C MET A 381 -3.62 -5.29 48.23
N GLY A 382 -3.59 -6.65 48.33
CA GLY A 382 -4.68 -7.46 48.86
C GLY A 382 -5.92 -7.41 47.96
N LEU A 383 -5.73 -7.39 46.61
CA LEU A 383 -6.80 -7.37 45.64
C LEU A 383 -7.60 -8.67 45.64
N VAL A 384 -8.90 -8.56 45.35
CA VAL A 384 -9.78 -9.72 45.24
C VAL A 384 -10.18 -9.95 43.78
N ASP A 385 -10.32 -11.18 43.39
CA ASP A 385 -10.72 -11.72 42.09
C ASP A 385 -10.83 -10.70 40.96
N ASP A 386 -11.97 -10.02 40.77
CA ASP A 386 -12.22 -9.09 39.66
C ASP A 386 -11.29 -7.87 39.62
N GLU A 387 -10.60 -7.58 40.71
CA GLU A 387 -9.64 -6.47 40.79
C GLU A 387 -8.25 -6.87 40.28
N ILE A 388 -7.99 -8.17 40.11
CA ILE A 388 -6.72 -8.71 39.64
C ILE A 388 -6.79 -8.91 38.12
N LEU A 389 -5.78 -8.42 37.39
CA LEU A 389 -5.65 -8.64 35.95
C LEU A 389 -5.59 -10.16 35.65
N LEU A 390 -6.27 -10.56 34.57
CA LEU A 390 -6.26 -11.96 34.12
C LEU A 390 -4.83 -12.46 33.87
N GLU A 391 -4.03 -11.61 33.26
CA GLU A 391 -2.62 -11.86 32.93
C GLU A 391 -1.79 -12.08 34.20
N ALA A 392 -2.03 -11.30 35.25
CA ALA A 392 -1.35 -11.47 36.54
C ALA A 392 -1.77 -12.78 37.23
N LYS A 393 -3.05 -13.17 37.17
CA LYS A 393 -3.54 -14.46 37.63
C LYS A 393 -2.86 -15.64 36.93
N ILE A 394 -2.62 -15.52 35.59
CA ILE A 394 -1.90 -16.52 34.80
C ILE A 394 -0.45 -16.64 35.26
N ILE A 395 0.25 -15.49 35.42
CA ILE A 395 1.63 -15.48 35.91
C ILE A 395 1.71 -16.09 37.32
N ALA A 396 0.77 -15.77 38.20
CA ALA A 396 0.71 -16.30 39.58
C ALA A 396 0.64 -17.84 39.62
N VAL A 397 -0.17 -18.47 38.77
CA VAL A 397 -0.26 -19.94 38.68
C VAL A 397 1.02 -20.51 38.08
N ALA A 398 1.56 -19.91 37.01
CA ALA A 398 2.76 -20.39 36.36
C ALA A 398 4.00 -20.31 37.31
N ASP A 399 4.11 -19.21 38.06
CA ASP A 399 5.19 -18.98 39.01
C ASP A 399 5.17 -20.06 40.12
N VAL A 400 4.03 -20.31 40.72
CA VAL A 400 3.90 -21.34 41.79
C VAL A 400 4.24 -22.72 41.26
N VAL A 401 3.75 -23.10 40.08
CA VAL A 401 4.05 -24.42 39.49
C VAL A 401 5.53 -24.55 39.18
N GLU A 402 6.16 -23.54 38.58
CA GLU A 402 7.59 -23.55 38.29
C GLU A 402 8.41 -23.61 39.60
N ALA A 403 8.13 -22.72 40.54
CA ALA A 403 8.87 -22.61 41.80
C ALA A 403 8.83 -23.89 42.63
N MET A 404 7.74 -24.65 42.60
CA MET A 404 7.60 -25.92 43.33
C MET A 404 8.20 -27.10 42.56
N SER A 405 8.21 -27.08 41.24
CA SER A 405 8.69 -28.19 40.40
C SER A 405 10.19 -28.14 40.11
N SER A 406 10.84 -27.01 40.34
CA SER A 406 12.28 -26.82 40.08
C SER A 406 13.14 -26.98 41.31
N ASP A 407 14.34 -27.57 41.12
CA ASP A 407 15.34 -27.68 42.19
C ASP A 407 15.91 -26.29 42.52
N ARG A 408 16.00 -25.98 43.82
CA ARG A 408 16.71 -24.80 44.35
C ARG A 408 17.88 -25.26 45.22
N PRO A 409 19.02 -24.54 45.26
CA PRO A 409 20.24 -25.02 45.95
C PRO A 409 20.07 -25.45 47.41
N TYR A 410 19.07 -24.90 48.09
CA TYR A 410 18.81 -25.23 49.50
C TYR A 410 17.50 -26.01 49.70
N ARG A 411 16.79 -26.35 48.61
CA ARG A 411 15.54 -27.08 48.67
C ARG A 411 15.40 -27.94 47.41
N ALA A 412 15.34 -29.26 47.63
CA ALA A 412 14.95 -30.17 46.55
C ALA A 412 13.56 -29.81 46.01
N SER A 413 13.38 -29.98 44.70
CA SER A 413 12.06 -29.89 44.08
C SER A 413 11.05 -30.74 44.84
N ARG A 414 9.85 -30.23 45.06
CA ARG A 414 8.73 -31.07 45.57
C ARG A 414 8.19 -31.98 44.48
N GLY A 415 8.63 -31.78 43.23
CA GLY A 415 8.17 -32.48 42.03
C GLY A 415 6.93 -31.84 41.43
N LEU A 416 6.75 -32.12 40.15
CA LEU A 416 5.65 -31.57 39.33
C LEU A 416 4.29 -31.99 39.93
N ASP A 417 4.14 -33.26 40.32
CA ASP A 417 2.86 -33.75 40.86
C ASP A 417 2.42 -33.02 42.15
N ALA A 418 3.37 -32.65 43.00
CA ALA A 418 3.08 -31.86 44.21
C ALA A 418 2.70 -30.42 43.84
N ALA A 419 3.36 -29.82 42.84
CA ALA A 419 3.01 -28.47 42.32
C ALA A 419 1.60 -28.43 41.72
N LEU A 420 1.26 -29.42 40.89
CA LEU A 420 -0.08 -29.53 40.31
C LEU A 420 -1.16 -29.78 41.37
N SER A 421 -0.87 -30.63 42.37
CA SER A 421 -1.79 -30.88 43.48
C SER A 421 -2.03 -29.60 44.30
N GLU A 422 -1.00 -28.78 44.53
CA GLU A 422 -1.13 -27.52 45.27
C GLU A 422 -2.10 -26.56 44.59
N ILE A 423 -1.90 -26.30 43.27
CA ILE A 423 -2.80 -25.38 42.53
C ILE A 423 -4.22 -25.98 42.45
N GLU A 424 -4.37 -27.29 42.29
CA GLU A 424 -5.66 -27.98 42.25
C GLU A 424 -6.41 -27.87 43.59
N ASN A 425 -5.74 -28.06 44.73
CA ASN A 425 -6.32 -27.92 46.07
C ASN A 425 -6.73 -26.47 46.37
N ARG A 426 -6.10 -25.49 45.77
CA ARG A 426 -6.37 -24.06 45.96
C ARG A 426 -7.21 -23.45 44.81
N ARG A 427 -7.71 -24.29 43.93
CA ARG A 427 -8.56 -23.91 42.78
C ARG A 427 -9.84 -23.21 43.26
N GLY A 428 -10.14 -22.02 42.73
CA GLY A 428 -11.31 -21.21 43.10
C GLY A 428 -11.25 -20.62 44.54
N THR A 429 -10.11 -20.74 45.22
CA THR A 429 -9.84 -20.08 46.51
C THR A 429 -8.68 -19.09 46.41
N LEU A 430 -7.47 -19.56 46.15
CA LEU A 430 -6.32 -18.71 45.95
C LEU A 430 -6.06 -18.42 44.45
N PHE A 431 -6.40 -19.36 43.58
CA PHE A 431 -6.15 -19.29 42.15
C PHE A 431 -7.45 -19.39 41.36
N ASP A 432 -7.52 -18.64 40.23
CA ASP A 432 -8.65 -18.71 39.31
C ASP A 432 -8.86 -20.12 38.77
N ALA A 433 -10.09 -20.59 38.84
CA ALA A 433 -10.44 -21.96 38.49
C ALA A 433 -10.18 -22.26 36.97
N THR A 434 -10.44 -21.31 36.09
CA THR A 434 -10.26 -21.51 34.66
C THR A 434 -8.78 -21.63 34.28
N ILE A 435 -7.93 -20.82 34.94
CA ILE A 435 -6.47 -20.82 34.73
C ILE A 435 -5.87 -22.12 35.26
N VAL A 436 -6.28 -22.54 36.46
CA VAL A 436 -5.83 -23.82 37.06
C VAL A 436 -6.23 -24.98 36.15
N ASP A 437 -7.49 -25.05 35.70
CA ASP A 437 -7.95 -26.12 34.80
C ASP A 437 -7.15 -26.17 33.50
N ALA A 438 -6.83 -25.01 32.91
CA ALA A 438 -6.00 -24.91 31.72
C ALA A 438 -4.57 -25.45 32.01
N CYS A 439 -3.96 -25.04 33.11
CA CYS A 439 -2.64 -25.53 33.53
C CYS A 439 -2.62 -27.05 33.71
N LEU A 440 -3.61 -27.61 34.41
CA LEU A 440 -3.73 -29.04 34.61
C LEU A 440 -3.88 -29.82 33.29
N ARG A 441 -4.70 -29.32 32.33
CA ARG A 441 -4.82 -29.95 31.02
C ARG A 441 -3.49 -29.94 30.25
N LEU A 442 -2.75 -28.84 30.29
CA LEU A 442 -1.45 -28.77 29.63
C LEU A 442 -0.50 -29.90 30.06
N PHE A 443 -0.40 -30.17 31.36
CA PHE A 443 0.50 -31.20 31.83
C PHE A 443 -0.09 -32.62 31.70
N ARG A 444 -1.38 -32.81 31.99
CA ARG A 444 -2.01 -34.14 32.05
C ARG A 444 -2.41 -34.66 30.65
N GLU A 445 -2.86 -33.77 29.77
CA GLU A 445 -3.41 -34.15 28.45
C GLU A 445 -2.48 -33.80 27.31
N HIS A 446 -1.90 -32.59 27.30
CA HIS A 446 -1.06 -32.09 26.21
C HIS A 446 0.43 -32.35 26.39
N ARG A 447 0.85 -32.97 27.50
CA ARG A 447 2.23 -33.35 27.83
C ARG A 447 3.20 -32.15 27.75
N PHE A 448 2.80 -31.01 28.32
CA PHE A 448 3.70 -29.87 28.44
C PHE A 448 4.91 -30.27 29.33
N HIS A 449 6.12 -29.88 28.89
CA HIS A 449 7.36 -30.11 29.62
C HIS A 449 8.22 -28.85 29.56
N PHE A 450 8.86 -28.49 30.63
CA PHE A 450 9.89 -27.46 30.62
C PHE A 450 11.12 -27.94 29.83
N ASP A 451 11.76 -27.08 29.03
CA ASP A 451 12.87 -27.47 28.14
C ASP A 451 14.05 -28.18 28.84
N ASN A 452 14.37 -27.83 30.08
CA ASN A 452 15.42 -28.52 30.87
C ASN A 452 15.06 -29.97 31.24
N GLN A 453 13.80 -30.34 31.30
CA GLN A 453 13.38 -31.71 31.54
C GLN A 453 13.62 -32.58 30.30
N ARG A 454 13.37 -32.05 29.10
CA ARG A 454 13.68 -32.74 27.82
C ARG A 454 15.17 -33.11 27.70
N LEU A 455 16.09 -32.27 28.19
CA LEU A 455 17.52 -32.53 28.14
C LEU A 455 17.95 -33.62 29.15
N ARG A 456 17.28 -33.71 30.35
CA ARG A 456 17.53 -34.75 31.36
C ARG A 456 16.96 -36.10 30.92
N ASP A 457 15.76 -36.10 30.36
CA ASP A 457 15.12 -37.32 29.84
C ASP A 457 15.86 -37.88 28.61
N ALA A 458 16.45 -37.01 27.81
CA ALA A 458 17.28 -37.40 26.64
C ALA A 458 18.70 -37.86 27.04
N ALA A 459 19.20 -37.46 28.21
CA ALA A 459 20.54 -37.81 28.69
C ALA A 459 20.58 -39.14 29.47
N GLY A 460 19.45 -39.83 29.61
CA GLY A 460 19.39 -41.16 30.28
C GLY A 460 19.88 -41.14 31.70
N ALA A 461 18.97 -41.36 32.63
CA ALA A 461 19.19 -41.49 34.06
C ALA A 461 20.52 -42.18 34.45
N SER A 462 21.44 -41.45 35.04
CA SER A 462 22.47 -42.03 35.88
C SER A 462 22.11 -41.71 37.32
N GLU A 463 21.69 -42.77 38.04
CA GLU A 463 21.38 -42.75 39.45
C GLU A 463 22.59 -42.30 40.27
N HIS A 464 22.43 -41.28 41.09
CA HIS A 464 23.16 -41.15 42.33
C HIS A 464 22.20 -40.75 43.46
N HIS A 465 21.74 -41.77 44.18
CA HIS A 465 21.11 -41.64 45.49
C HIS A 465 22.18 -41.25 46.52
N GLY A 466 22.08 -40.05 47.04
CA GLY A 466 22.81 -39.58 48.20
C GLY A 466 21.84 -39.13 49.28
N ALA A 467 21.77 -39.89 50.37
CA ALA A 467 20.87 -39.76 51.51
C ALA A 467 20.97 -38.41 52.24
N TRP A 468 19.87 -37.62 52.17
CA TRP A 468 19.52 -36.61 53.16
C TRP A 468 18.00 -36.58 53.35
N ASP A 469 17.49 -37.64 54.04
CA ASP A 469 16.13 -37.65 54.62
C ASP A 469 16.14 -37.04 55.96
N ARG A 470 15.13 -36.25 56.24
CA ARG A 470 14.67 -35.69 57.51
C ARG A 470 15.23 -34.34 57.95
N VAL A 471 14.48 -33.27 57.66
CA VAL A 471 14.05 -32.22 58.60
C VAL A 471 13.02 -31.30 57.97
N CYS A 472 11.85 -31.13 58.64
CA CYS A 472 10.81 -30.09 58.49
C CYS A 472 9.71 -30.31 57.51
N GLU A 473 8.71 -31.06 57.85
CA GLU A 473 7.29 -30.80 57.59
C GLU A 473 6.85 -29.63 58.47
N THR A 474 6.16 -28.71 57.89
CA THR A 474 5.43 -27.52 58.35
C THR A 474 6.11 -26.19 58.09
N ASP A 475 5.33 -25.27 57.51
CA ASP A 475 5.52 -23.81 57.36
C ASP A 475 6.11 -23.22 56.08
N LEU A 476 5.80 -23.77 54.86
CA LEU A 476 6.13 -23.09 53.62
C LEU A 476 4.95 -22.96 52.64
N VAL A 477 3.71 -23.18 53.12
CA VAL A 477 2.48 -22.94 52.32
C VAL A 477 2.04 -21.47 52.37
N GLU A 478 2.58 -20.68 53.30
CA GLU A 478 2.20 -19.24 53.46
C GLU A 478 3.06 -18.26 52.67
N ILE A 479 4.13 -18.74 52.02
CA ILE A 479 4.98 -17.84 51.26
C ILE A 479 5.07 -18.39 49.83
N GLY A 480 4.41 -17.74 48.89
CA GLY A 480 4.53 -18.01 47.45
C GLY A 480 5.93 -17.73 46.93
N MET A 481 6.93 -18.45 47.36
CA MET A 481 8.29 -18.46 46.83
C MET A 481 8.74 -19.89 46.60
#